data_f50a28d32bfb04c5a4bfb6d8c3b1de23
#
_entry.id   f50a28d32bfb04c5a4bfb6d8c3b1de23
#
_cell.length_a   1.000
_cell.length_b   1.000
_cell.length_c   1.000
_cell.angle_alpha   90.00
_cell.angle_beta   90.00
_cell.angle_gamma   90.00
#
_symmetry.space_group_name_H-M   'P 1'
#
loop_
_entity.id
_entity.type
_entity.pdbx_description
1 polymer ?
#
loop_
_entity_poly.entity_id
_entity_poly.type
_entity_poly.pdbx_seq_one_letter_code
_entity_poly.pdbx_strand_id
1 'polypeptide(L)'
;MKPLSPRDLLRVDPKDRSLYEGFSLVHLTAYAVHWLNAWEIPTHYENISVLNARLFPADFGMSGFPELPDALRTNRSLLQMRPKYRGFATSDPRKGVYLTDKGRTEVARVIQAIGAPTFEGKPIQVEDFAVDPRRPTKDKDRTYNPVQELADRRSRLLFRRFADGKLEETEIVHLLGLLGLYDHTPPGEIFREFKRLRDVAASIDDKEFLLFLDAVYQRFQTYLERPDQSHRKE
;
A
#
# COMPACT_ATOMS: atom_id res chain seq x y z
N MET A 1 -5.06 -10.75 -22.95
CA MET A 1 -5.58 -9.43 -22.50
C MET A 1 -4.39 -8.60 -22.04
N LYS A 2 -4.26 -7.39 -22.56
CA LYS A 2 -3.21 -6.44 -22.11
C LYS A 2 -3.65 -5.85 -20.78
N PRO A 3 -2.83 -5.91 -19.72
CA PRO A 3 -3.21 -5.36 -18.43
C PRO A 3 -3.15 -3.82 -18.48
N LEU A 4 -4.12 -3.16 -17.86
CA LEU A 4 -4.13 -1.72 -17.66
C LEU A 4 -2.93 -1.26 -16.81
N SER A 5 -2.38 -0.08 -17.09
CA SER A 5 -1.36 0.55 -16.27
C SER A 5 -1.98 1.52 -15.26
N PRO A 6 -1.33 1.82 -14.12
CA PRO A 6 -1.81 2.85 -13.20
C PRO A 6 -2.00 4.24 -13.85
N ARG A 7 -1.25 4.57 -14.91
CA ARG A 7 -1.40 5.84 -15.65
C ARG A 7 -2.71 5.93 -16.43
N ASP A 8 -3.25 4.78 -16.85
CA ASP A 8 -4.52 4.76 -17.58
C ASP A 8 -5.70 5.19 -16.70
N LEU A 9 -5.55 5.10 -15.36
CA LEU A 9 -6.55 5.61 -14.41
C LEU A 9 -6.84 7.11 -14.62
N LEU A 10 -5.87 7.89 -15.08
CA LEU A 10 -6.02 9.32 -15.34
C LEU A 10 -6.98 9.63 -16.52
N ARG A 11 -7.30 8.63 -17.35
CA ARG A 11 -8.17 8.75 -18.52
C ARG A 11 -9.61 8.35 -18.22
N VAL A 12 -9.89 7.79 -17.04
CA VAL A 12 -11.24 7.38 -16.63
C VAL A 12 -12.15 8.60 -16.54
N ASP A 13 -13.34 8.50 -17.13
CA ASP A 13 -14.34 9.56 -17.10
C ASP A 13 -14.92 9.76 -15.69
N PRO A 14 -15.16 10.98 -15.25
CA PRO A 14 -15.88 11.25 -14.01
C PRO A 14 -17.34 10.80 -14.11
N LYS A 15 -17.91 10.35 -13.03
CA LYS A 15 -19.34 10.06 -12.89
C LYS A 15 -20.11 11.34 -12.58
N ASP A 16 -21.33 11.44 -13.09
CA ASP A 16 -22.24 12.51 -12.71
C ASP A 16 -22.57 12.38 -11.20
N ARG A 17 -22.45 13.50 -10.49
CA ARG A 17 -22.68 13.55 -9.05
C ARG A 17 -24.09 13.10 -8.66
N SER A 18 -25.08 13.45 -9.46
CA SER A 18 -26.48 13.07 -9.22
C SER A 18 -26.70 11.55 -9.13
N LEU A 19 -25.82 10.75 -9.79
CA LEU A 19 -25.91 9.29 -9.76
C LEU A 19 -25.38 8.68 -8.47
N TYR A 20 -24.49 9.38 -7.75
CA TYR A 20 -23.78 8.80 -6.60
C TYR A 20 -23.91 9.59 -5.29
N GLU A 21 -24.60 10.72 -5.27
CA GLU A 21 -24.78 11.57 -4.07
C GLU A 21 -25.43 10.83 -2.88
N GLY A 22 -26.21 9.78 -3.15
CA GLY A 22 -26.80 8.92 -2.12
C GLY A 22 -25.86 7.90 -1.49
N PHE A 23 -24.63 7.75 -1.99
CA PHE A 23 -23.66 6.79 -1.47
C PHE A 23 -22.62 7.48 -0.58
N SER A 24 -22.27 6.81 0.53
CA SER A 24 -21.17 7.29 1.37
C SER A 24 -19.81 7.06 0.69
N LEU A 25 -18.80 7.86 1.09
CA LEU A 25 -17.41 7.71 0.59
C LEU A 25 -16.88 6.28 0.67
N VAL A 26 -17.34 5.51 1.67
CA VAL A 26 -16.95 4.10 1.86
C VAL A 26 -17.46 3.21 0.73
N HIS A 27 -18.71 3.42 0.27
CA HIS A 27 -19.28 2.69 -0.85
C HIS A 27 -18.56 3.04 -2.17
N LEU A 28 -18.28 4.33 -2.38
CA LEU A 28 -17.56 4.82 -3.57
C LEU A 28 -16.12 4.28 -3.60
N THR A 29 -15.43 4.24 -2.46
CA THR A 29 -14.09 3.65 -2.37
C THR A 29 -14.13 2.13 -2.60
N ALA A 30 -15.14 1.43 -2.09
CA ALA A 30 -15.32 0.00 -2.36
C ALA A 30 -15.54 -0.27 -3.85
N TYR A 31 -16.31 0.58 -4.52
CA TYR A 31 -16.50 0.55 -5.96
C TYR A 31 -15.17 0.72 -6.73
N ALA A 32 -14.33 1.70 -6.35
CA ALA A 32 -13.01 1.88 -6.95
C ALA A 32 -12.09 0.66 -6.74
N VAL A 33 -12.07 0.10 -5.53
CA VAL A 33 -11.31 -1.14 -5.23
C VAL A 33 -11.78 -2.32 -6.10
N HIS A 34 -13.10 -2.46 -6.31
CA HIS A 34 -13.66 -3.48 -7.18
C HIS A 34 -13.09 -3.40 -8.60
N TRP A 35 -13.12 -2.20 -9.18
CA TRP A 35 -12.67 -2.01 -10.57
C TRP A 35 -11.16 -2.13 -10.72
N LEU A 36 -10.37 -1.66 -9.75
CA LEU A 36 -8.92 -1.91 -9.75
C LEU A 36 -8.62 -3.41 -9.76
N ASN A 37 -9.34 -4.20 -8.94
CA ASN A 37 -9.18 -5.65 -8.94
C ASN A 37 -9.62 -6.27 -10.28
N ALA A 38 -10.75 -5.83 -10.85
CA ALA A 38 -11.26 -6.32 -12.13
C ALA A 38 -10.29 -6.02 -13.30
N TRP A 39 -9.62 -4.88 -13.24
CA TRP A 39 -8.60 -4.48 -14.22
C TRP A 39 -7.21 -5.03 -13.91
N GLU A 40 -7.07 -5.82 -12.86
CA GLU A 40 -5.79 -6.35 -12.38
C GLU A 40 -4.74 -5.26 -12.05
N ILE A 41 -5.18 -4.05 -11.73
CA ILE A 41 -4.33 -2.97 -11.22
C ILE A 41 -4.14 -3.18 -9.70
N PRO A 42 -2.90 -3.08 -9.18
CA PRO A 42 -2.65 -3.20 -7.75
C PRO A 42 -3.50 -2.22 -6.93
N THR A 43 -4.19 -2.72 -5.91
CA THR A 43 -5.03 -1.93 -5.01
C THR A 43 -4.20 -1.26 -3.91
N HIS A 44 -3.10 -0.60 -4.32
CA HIS A 44 -2.33 0.26 -3.45
C HIS A 44 -3.05 1.58 -3.22
N TYR A 45 -2.71 2.22 -2.13
CA TYR A 45 -3.33 3.47 -1.68
C TYR A 45 -3.38 4.55 -2.77
N GLU A 46 -2.28 4.73 -3.50
CA GLU A 46 -2.12 5.72 -4.55
C GLU A 46 -3.11 5.47 -5.70
N ASN A 47 -3.21 4.22 -6.17
CA ASN A 47 -4.10 3.86 -7.26
C ASN A 47 -5.57 4.04 -6.87
N ILE A 48 -5.93 3.68 -5.62
CA ILE A 48 -7.28 3.91 -5.09
C ILE A 48 -7.58 5.40 -5.01
N SER A 49 -6.62 6.23 -4.54
CA SER A 49 -6.79 7.67 -4.42
C SER A 49 -7.00 8.33 -5.78
N VAL A 50 -6.19 7.95 -6.76
CA VAL A 50 -6.32 8.47 -8.14
C VAL A 50 -7.65 8.08 -8.73
N LEU A 51 -8.05 6.80 -8.65
CA LEU A 51 -9.31 6.34 -9.23
C LEU A 51 -10.53 6.98 -8.54
N ASN A 52 -10.52 7.11 -7.22
CA ASN A 52 -11.57 7.81 -6.47
C ASN A 52 -11.73 9.26 -6.96
N ALA A 53 -10.65 10.01 -7.09
CA ALA A 53 -10.70 11.40 -7.53
C ALA A 53 -11.13 11.52 -8.99
N ARG A 54 -10.74 10.59 -9.85
CA ARG A 54 -11.18 10.58 -11.27
C ARG A 54 -12.65 10.27 -11.42
N LEU A 55 -13.15 9.25 -10.70
CA LEU A 55 -14.56 8.86 -10.75
C LEU A 55 -15.49 9.85 -10.04
N PHE A 56 -15.05 10.38 -8.89
CA PHE A 56 -15.87 11.15 -7.96
C PHE A 56 -15.18 12.45 -7.54
N PRO A 57 -14.88 13.36 -8.49
CA PRO A 57 -14.05 14.55 -8.22
C PRO A 57 -14.67 15.49 -7.18
N ALA A 58 -16.00 15.55 -7.10
CA ALA A 58 -16.68 16.39 -6.11
C ALA A 58 -16.47 15.91 -4.67
N ASP A 59 -16.24 14.61 -4.46
CA ASP A 59 -16.12 14.01 -3.13
C ASP A 59 -14.69 13.58 -2.77
N PHE A 60 -13.84 13.30 -3.75
CA PHE A 60 -12.46 12.86 -3.55
C PHE A 60 -11.41 13.77 -4.19
N GLY A 61 -11.81 14.84 -4.86
CA GLY A 61 -10.90 15.90 -5.27
C GLY A 61 -10.58 16.85 -4.13
N MET A 62 -9.41 17.46 -4.17
CA MET A 62 -9.02 18.50 -3.20
C MET A 62 -9.91 19.75 -3.35
N SER A 63 -10.21 20.41 -2.23
CA SER A 63 -10.95 21.66 -2.26
C SER A 63 -10.19 22.72 -3.08
N GLY A 64 -10.84 23.26 -4.12
CA GLY A 64 -10.22 24.21 -5.03
C GLY A 64 -9.39 23.59 -6.18
N PHE A 65 -9.09 22.30 -6.14
CA PHE A 65 -8.34 21.55 -7.15
C PHE A 65 -8.94 20.16 -7.33
N PRO A 66 -10.16 20.06 -7.88
CA PRO A 66 -10.91 18.80 -7.95
C PRO A 66 -10.24 17.73 -8.83
N GLU A 67 -9.31 18.12 -9.70
CA GLU A 67 -8.50 17.23 -10.51
C GLU A 67 -7.39 16.50 -9.70
N LEU A 68 -7.04 17.00 -8.52
CA LEU A 68 -6.05 16.41 -7.63
C LEU A 68 -6.71 15.54 -6.55
N PRO A 69 -6.17 14.34 -6.26
CA PRO A 69 -6.74 13.45 -5.27
C PRO A 69 -6.64 14.00 -3.83
N ASP A 70 -7.78 14.04 -3.10
CA ASP A 70 -7.75 14.18 -1.65
C ASP A 70 -7.42 12.82 -1.00
N ALA A 71 -6.13 12.63 -0.77
CA ALA A 71 -5.61 11.41 -0.18
C ALA A 71 -6.17 11.15 1.24
N LEU A 72 -6.45 12.19 2.01
CA LEU A 72 -6.98 12.06 3.37
C LEU A 72 -8.41 11.48 3.38
N ARG A 73 -9.27 11.92 2.45
CA ARG A 73 -10.62 11.36 2.30
C ARG A 73 -10.58 9.88 1.92
N THR A 74 -9.72 9.52 0.97
CA THR A 74 -9.50 8.10 0.61
C THR A 74 -9.01 7.28 1.79
N ASN A 75 -8.05 7.77 2.57
CA ASN A 75 -7.54 7.08 3.74
C ASN A 75 -8.63 6.83 4.79
N ARG A 76 -9.42 7.87 5.12
CA ARG A 76 -10.54 7.75 6.06
C ARG A 76 -11.57 6.71 5.60
N SER A 77 -11.87 6.70 4.31
CA SER A 77 -12.76 5.70 3.70
C SER A 77 -12.22 4.29 3.84
N LEU A 78 -10.96 4.05 3.52
CA LEU A 78 -10.29 2.76 3.65
C LEU A 78 -10.26 2.27 5.10
N LEU A 79 -10.01 3.17 6.06
CA LEU A 79 -10.07 2.84 7.48
C LEU A 79 -11.47 2.34 7.88
N GLN A 80 -12.53 2.99 7.39
CA GLN A 80 -13.91 2.61 7.67
C GLN A 80 -14.34 1.30 6.97
N MET A 81 -13.66 0.89 5.90
CA MET A 81 -13.93 -0.40 5.22
C MET A 81 -13.46 -1.61 6.03
N ARG A 82 -12.54 -1.44 7.00
CA ARG A 82 -11.95 -2.54 7.77
C ARG A 82 -13.01 -3.38 8.51
N PRO A 83 -12.69 -4.66 8.85
CA PRO A 83 -13.60 -5.57 9.55
C PRO A 83 -14.16 -5.00 10.85
N LYS A 84 -13.36 -4.22 11.60
CA LYS A 84 -13.76 -3.58 12.86
C LYS A 84 -14.91 -2.58 12.70
N TYR A 85 -15.10 -2.02 11.49
CA TYR A 85 -16.11 -0.99 11.23
C TYR A 85 -17.21 -1.52 10.29
N ARG A 86 -17.11 -1.23 8.99
CA ARG A 86 -18.10 -1.65 7.99
C ARG A 86 -17.90 -3.10 7.53
N GLY A 87 -16.67 -3.61 7.59
CA GLY A 87 -16.33 -4.95 7.14
C GLY A 87 -16.43 -5.15 5.64
N PHE A 88 -16.22 -4.10 4.83
CA PHE A 88 -16.30 -4.18 3.36
C PHE A 88 -15.02 -4.70 2.74
N ALA A 89 -13.89 -4.51 3.40
CA ALA A 89 -12.59 -4.92 2.88
C ALA A 89 -11.65 -5.39 3.97
N THR A 90 -10.71 -6.23 3.54
CA THR A 90 -9.47 -6.57 4.27
C THR A 90 -8.27 -6.03 3.52
N SER A 91 -7.16 -5.84 4.19
CA SER A 91 -5.92 -5.40 3.57
C SER A 91 -4.80 -6.37 3.88
N ASP A 92 -3.98 -6.65 2.88
CA ASP A 92 -2.74 -7.39 2.99
C ASP A 92 -1.60 -6.43 2.60
N PRO A 93 -0.54 -6.28 3.42
CA PRO A 93 0.57 -5.36 3.13
C PRO A 93 1.26 -5.59 1.79
N ARG A 94 1.24 -6.83 1.28
CA ARG A 94 1.89 -7.22 0.02
C ARG A 94 0.94 -7.20 -1.17
N LYS A 95 -0.33 -7.47 -0.93
CA LYS A 95 -1.32 -7.69 -1.99
C LYS A 95 -2.30 -6.53 -2.16
N GLY A 96 -2.35 -5.58 -1.20
CA GLY A 96 -3.26 -4.44 -1.24
C GLY A 96 -4.61 -4.69 -0.56
N VAL A 97 -5.65 -4.02 -1.05
CA VAL A 97 -7.00 -4.05 -0.46
C VAL A 97 -7.91 -5.00 -1.24
N TYR A 98 -8.65 -5.86 -0.52
CA TYR A 98 -9.58 -6.85 -1.10
C TYR A 98 -10.95 -6.71 -0.48
N LEU A 99 -11.98 -6.78 -1.32
CA LEU A 99 -13.36 -6.77 -0.87
C LEU A 99 -13.74 -8.12 -0.21
N THR A 100 -14.44 -8.04 0.91
CA THR A 100 -15.15 -9.16 1.51
C THR A 100 -16.43 -9.47 0.73
N ASP A 101 -17.12 -10.57 1.05
CA ASP A 101 -18.44 -10.89 0.45
C ASP A 101 -19.44 -9.75 0.70
N LYS A 102 -19.44 -9.21 1.92
CA LYS A 102 -20.26 -8.04 2.25
C LYS A 102 -19.89 -6.83 1.39
N GLY A 103 -18.61 -6.55 1.21
CA GLY A 103 -18.15 -5.47 0.34
C GLY A 103 -18.58 -5.67 -1.10
N ARG A 104 -18.49 -6.88 -1.63
CA ARG A 104 -18.96 -7.23 -2.99
C ARG A 104 -20.47 -7.00 -3.16
N THR A 105 -21.27 -7.38 -2.16
CA THR A 105 -22.72 -7.12 -2.17
C THR A 105 -23.03 -5.62 -2.22
N GLU A 106 -22.35 -4.81 -1.41
CA GLU A 106 -22.58 -3.37 -1.43
C GLU A 106 -22.10 -2.72 -2.74
N VAL A 107 -20.97 -3.17 -3.28
CA VAL A 107 -20.50 -2.71 -4.60
C VAL A 107 -21.47 -3.05 -5.72
N ALA A 108 -22.11 -4.22 -5.69
CA ALA A 108 -23.14 -4.57 -6.69
C ALA A 108 -24.30 -3.56 -6.72
N ARG A 109 -24.73 -3.05 -5.55
CA ARG A 109 -25.73 -1.98 -5.45
C ARG A 109 -25.24 -0.67 -6.08
N VAL A 110 -23.98 -0.31 -5.83
CA VAL A 110 -23.38 0.88 -6.44
C VAL A 110 -23.30 0.72 -7.95
N ILE A 111 -22.84 -0.42 -8.45
CA ILE A 111 -22.77 -0.70 -9.90
C ILE A 111 -24.15 -0.62 -10.55
N GLN A 112 -25.20 -1.13 -9.90
CA GLN A 112 -26.57 -1.04 -10.39
C GLN A 112 -27.04 0.42 -10.54
N ALA A 113 -26.61 1.31 -9.65
CA ALA A 113 -27.02 2.71 -9.67
C ALA A 113 -26.18 3.57 -10.66
N ILE A 114 -24.86 3.39 -10.67
CA ILE A 114 -23.96 4.29 -11.42
C ILE A 114 -23.29 3.65 -12.65
N GLY A 115 -23.55 2.35 -12.89
CA GLY A 115 -22.95 1.59 -14.00
C GLY A 115 -21.45 1.35 -13.84
N ALA A 116 -20.84 0.77 -14.87
CA ALA A 116 -19.39 0.59 -14.97
C ALA A 116 -18.67 1.91 -15.24
N PRO A 117 -17.37 2.03 -14.91
CA PRO A 117 -16.54 3.16 -15.35
C PRO A 117 -16.43 3.20 -16.88
N THR A 118 -16.26 4.41 -17.40
CA THR A 118 -16.13 4.66 -18.84
C THR A 118 -14.85 5.40 -19.18
N PHE A 119 -14.47 5.31 -20.43
CA PHE A 119 -13.44 6.10 -21.07
C PHE A 119 -14.01 6.65 -22.39
N GLU A 120 -14.00 7.97 -22.56
CA GLU A 120 -14.63 8.65 -23.69
C GLU A 120 -16.09 8.20 -23.92
N GLY A 121 -16.84 8.03 -22.82
CA GLY A 121 -18.25 7.62 -22.86
C GLY A 121 -18.50 6.13 -23.09
N LYS A 122 -17.46 5.31 -23.30
CA LYS A 122 -17.58 3.87 -23.56
C LYS A 122 -17.14 3.06 -22.34
N PRO A 123 -17.73 1.88 -22.09
CA PRO A 123 -17.25 0.96 -21.07
C PRO A 123 -15.76 0.65 -21.29
N ILE A 124 -14.98 0.65 -20.21
CA ILE A 124 -13.54 0.41 -20.29
C ILE A 124 -13.29 -1.04 -20.74
N GLN A 125 -12.62 -1.18 -21.87
CA GLN A 125 -12.07 -2.44 -22.37
C GLN A 125 -10.57 -2.44 -22.08
N VAL A 126 -9.99 -3.58 -21.74
CA VAL A 126 -8.55 -3.67 -21.44
C VAL A 126 -7.70 -3.31 -22.66
N GLU A 127 -8.24 -3.52 -23.85
CA GLU A 127 -7.62 -3.24 -25.13
C GLU A 127 -7.56 -1.73 -25.50
N ASP A 128 -8.39 -0.90 -24.84
CA ASP A 128 -8.48 0.55 -25.12
C ASP A 128 -7.26 1.33 -24.62
N PHE A 129 -6.40 0.69 -23.83
CA PHE A 129 -5.28 1.36 -23.18
C PHE A 129 -3.92 0.90 -23.74
N ALA A 130 -3.06 1.89 -24.02
CA ALA A 130 -1.70 1.61 -24.45
C ALA A 130 -0.88 0.99 -23.31
N VAL A 131 -0.14 -0.07 -23.62
CA VAL A 131 0.85 -0.61 -22.69
C VAL A 131 1.96 0.42 -22.49
N ASP A 132 2.21 0.85 -21.26
CA ASP A 132 3.40 1.62 -20.94
C ASP A 132 4.63 0.70 -21.12
N PRO A 133 5.52 0.97 -22.11
CA PRO A 133 6.68 0.13 -22.35
C PRO A 133 7.68 0.12 -21.18
N ARG A 134 7.53 1.05 -20.23
CA ARG A 134 8.31 1.11 -18.99
C ARG A 134 7.64 0.35 -17.83
N ARG A 135 6.44 -0.20 -18.06
CA ARG A 135 5.83 -1.05 -17.06
C ARG A 135 6.71 -2.28 -16.91
N PRO A 136 7.24 -2.57 -15.71
CA PRO A 136 7.79 -3.89 -15.44
C PRO A 136 6.68 -4.88 -15.77
N THR A 137 6.94 -5.79 -16.72
CA THR A 137 6.08 -6.94 -16.97
C THR A 137 5.68 -7.50 -15.62
N LYS A 138 4.37 -7.80 -15.41
CA LYS A 138 3.94 -8.48 -14.21
C LYS A 138 4.95 -9.58 -13.95
N ASP A 139 5.80 -9.37 -12.95
CA ASP A 139 6.52 -10.46 -12.32
C ASP A 139 5.43 -11.34 -11.70
N LYS A 140 4.89 -12.26 -12.52
CA LYS A 140 4.07 -13.38 -12.03
C LYS A 140 4.86 -14.20 -11.03
N ASP A 141 6.16 -14.00 -11.03
CA ASP A 141 7.16 -14.55 -10.15
C ASP A 141 8.12 -13.44 -9.69
N ARG A 142 7.66 -12.44 -8.92
CA ARG A 142 8.54 -11.94 -7.90
C ARG A 142 8.67 -13.06 -6.88
N THR A 143 9.33 -14.12 -7.27
CA THR A 143 10.02 -14.99 -6.35
C THR A 143 10.77 -14.06 -5.43
N TYR A 144 10.42 -14.09 -4.15
CA TYR A 144 11.12 -13.36 -3.11
C TYR A 144 12.64 -13.50 -3.39
N ASN A 145 13.29 -12.40 -3.72
CA ASN A 145 14.72 -12.38 -4.00
C ASN A 145 15.45 -11.77 -2.79
N PRO A 146 16.03 -12.59 -1.93
CA PRO A 146 16.73 -12.12 -0.74
C PRO A 146 17.89 -11.17 -1.08
N VAL A 147 18.58 -11.40 -2.20
CA VAL A 147 19.69 -10.54 -2.64
C VAL A 147 19.19 -9.13 -2.96
N GLN A 148 18.08 -9.01 -3.67
CA GLN A 148 17.50 -7.70 -3.99
C GLN A 148 16.99 -7.00 -2.72
N GLU A 149 16.37 -7.72 -1.80
CA GLU A 149 15.94 -7.13 -0.53
C GLU A 149 17.13 -6.54 0.23
N LEU A 150 18.22 -7.27 0.37
CA LEU A 150 19.40 -6.75 1.08
C LEU A 150 20.07 -5.60 0.34
N ALA A 151 20.09 -5.61 -1.00
CA ALA A 151 20.57 -4.48 -1.78
C ALA A 151 19.77 -3.20 -1.52
N ASP A 152 18.43 -3.32 -1.45
CA ASP A 152 17.55 -2.21 -1.11
C ASP A 152 17.80 -1.70 0.33
N ARG A 153 18.07 -2.62 1.29
CA ARG A 153 18.39 -2.24 2.68
C ARG A 153 19.75 -1.56 2.80
N ARG A 154 20.75 -1.95 1.98
CA ARG A 154 22.05 -1.26 1.93
C ARG A 154 21.96 0.19 1.46
N SER A 155 20.96 0.53 0.67
CA SER A 155 20.72 1.92 0.25
C SER A 155 20.24 2.84 1.40
N ARG A 156 19.78 2.28 2.52
CA ARG A 156 19.24 3.02 3.65
C ARG A 156 20.33 3.72 4.46
N LEU A 157 19.94 4.84 5.09
CA LEU A 157 20.87 5.70 5.83
C LEU A 157 21.62 4.95 6.94
N LEU A 158 20.95 4.04 7.66
CA LEU A 158 21.57 3.28 8.75
C LEU A 158 22.76 2.44 8.28
N PHE A 159 22.64 1.74 7.13
CA PHE A 159 23.74 0.97 6.56
C PHE A 159 24.88 1.88 6.09
N ARG A 160 24.56 3.02 5.47
CA ARG A 160 25.59 3.99 5.04
C ARG A 160 26.37 4.53 6.24
N ARG A 161 25.68 4.89 7.34
CA ARG A 161 26.32 5.34 8.58
C ARG A 161 27.21 4.27 9.21
N PHE A 162 26.80 2.99 9.13
CA PHE A 162 27.66 1.90 9.57
C PHE A 162 28.93 1.80 8.70
N ALA A 163 28.82 1.85 7.38
CA ALA A 163 29.95 1.81 6.47
C ALA A 163 30.92 2.99 6.69
N ASP A 164 30.39 4.15 7.07
CA ASP A 164 31.17 5.37 7.39
C ASP A 164 31.77 5.36 8.82
N GLY A 165 31.53 4.28 9.62
CA GLY A 165 31.96 4.21 11.02
C GLY A 165 31.19 5.15 11.96
N LYS A 166 30.00 5.63 11.56
CA LYS A 166 29.18 6.63 12.28
C LYS A 166 27.87 6.05 12.82
N LEU A 167 27.84 4.76 13.14
CA LEU A 167 26.63 4.13 13.65
C LEU A 167 26.13 4.75 14.96
N GLU A 168 27.05 5.25 15.80
CA GLU A 168 26.73 5.92 17.07
C GLU A 168 25.91 7.23 16.90
N GLU A 169 25.99 7.87 15.74
CA GLU A 169 25.24 9.08 15.43
C GLU A 169 23.78 8.77 15.01
N THR A 170 23.37 7.50 15.04
CA THR A 170 22.05 7.08 14.54
C THR A 170 21.02 6.98 15.66
N GLU A 171 19.75 7.21 15.28
CA GLU A 171 18.59 7.20 16.16
C GLU A 171 17.62 6.06 15.78
N ILE A 172 16.62 5.81 16.63
CA ILE A 172 15.58 4.78 16.45
C ILE A 172 14.86 4.93 15.10
N VAL A 173 14.59 6.15 14.66
CA VAL A 173 13.95 6.42 13.37
C VAL A 173 14.74 5.83 12.18
N HIS A 174 16.06 5.76 12.27
CA HIS A 174 16.90 5.16 11.25
C HIS A 174 16.80 3.62 11.26
N LEU A 175 16.66 3.01 12.46
CA LEU A 175 16.38 1.58 12.59
C LEU A 175 15.01 1.23 11.99
N LEU A 176 13.97 2.00 12.32
CA LEU A 176 12.64 1.81 11.76
C LEU A 176 12.65 1.98 10.23
N GLY A 177 13.38 2.98 9.72
CA GLY A 177 13.59 3.18 8.28
C GLY A 177 14.31 2.00 7.60
N LEU A 178 15.31 1.39 8.26
CA LEU A 178 15.97 0.16 7.77
C LEU A 178 14.96 -0.98 7.66
N LEU A 179 14.13 -1.18 8.68
CA LEU A 179 13.16 -2.26 8.74
C LEU A 179 11.91 -2.00 7.87
N GLY A 180 11.71 -0.75 7.41
CA GLY A 180 10.51 -0.35 6.67
C GLY A 180 9.28 -0.25 7.56
N LEU A 181 9.49 0.11 8.83
CA LEU A 181 8.47 0.22 9.88
C LEU A 181 8.27 1.68 10.30
N TYR A 182 7.25 1.94 11.09
CA TYR A 182 6.87 3.27 11.59
C TYR A 182 7.04 3.35 13.11
N ASP A 183 7.08 4.56 13.64
CA ASP A 183 7.23 4.88 15.07
C ASP A 183 6.14 4.27 15.98
N HIS A 184 4.95 4.05 15.44
CA HIS A 184 3.83 3.42 16.14
C HIS A 184 3.78 1.88 16.01
N THR A 185 4.79 1.26 15.40
CA THR A 185 4.88 -0.21 15.29
C THR A 185 5.16 -0.82 16.66
N PRO A 186 4.41 -1.85 17.09
CA PRO A 186 4.64 -2.53 18.35
C PRO A 186 6.07 -3.10 18.47
N PRO A 187 6.73 -3.02 19.64
CA PRO A 187 8.10 -3.50 19.84
C PRO A 187 8.32 -4.95 19.39
N GLY A 188 7.37 -5.83 19.68
CA GLY A 188 7.43 -7.23 19.27
C GLY A 188 7.44 -7.44 17.75
N GLU A 189 6.81 -6.55 16.97
CA GLU A 189 6.87 -6.59 15.51
C GLU A 189 8.20 -6.07 14.97
N ILE A 190 8.78 -5.06 15.63
CA ILE A 190 10.09 -4.50 15.26
C ILE A 190 11.16 -5.59 15.44
N PHE A 191 11.13 -6.29 16.56
CA PHE A 191 12.09 -7.37 16.83
C PHE A 191 11.91 -8.56 15.88
N ARG A 192 10.68 -8.91 15.56
CA ARG A 192 10.36 -9.97 14.58
C ARG A 192 10.89 -9.64 13.19
N GLU A 193 10.70 -8.40 12.73
CA GLU A 193 11.19 -7.97 11.42
C GLU A 193 12.73 -7.89 11.39
N PHE A 194 13.35 -7.46 12.49
CA PHE A 194 14.81 -7.49 12.63
C PHE A 194 15.37 -8.93 12.54
N LYS A 195 14.77 -9.90 13.24
CA LYS A 195 15.14 -11.30 13.13
C LYS A 195 14.95 -11.85 11.72
N ARG A 196 13.79 -11.55 11.10
CA ARG A 196 13.53 -11.96 9.72
C ARG A 196 14.61 -11.46 8.77
N LEU A 197 15.02 -10.21 8.90
CA LEU A 197 16.07 -9.64 8.05
C LEU A 197 17.42 -10.32 8.27
N ARG A 198 17.71 -10.72 9.50
CA ARG A 198 18.92 -11.49 9.86
C ARG A 198 18.89 -12.90 9.24
N ASP A 199 17.74 -13.58 9.31
CA ASP A 199 17.55 -14.90 8.69
C ASP A 199 17.72 -14.82 7.17
N VAL A 200 17.24 -13.76 6.54
CA VAL A 200 17.44 -13.49 5.11
C VAL A 200 18.92 -13.35 4.79
N ALA A 201 19.66 -12.55 5.55
CA ALA A 201 21.10 -12.36 5.34
C ALA A 201 21.89 -13.69 5.53
N ALA A 202 21.50 -14.47 6.53
CA ALA A 202 22.11 -15.78 6.77
C ALA A 202 21.81 -16.77 5.63
N SER A 203 20.60 -16.74 5.07
CA SER A 203 20.20 -17.67 4.00
C SER A 203 21.00 -17.53 2.69
N ILE A 204 21.65 -16.37 2.49
CA ILE A 204 22.50 -16.10 1.32
C ILE A 204 23.98 -15.91 1.68
N ASP A 205 24.37 -16.24 2.92
CA ASP A 205 25.73 -16.10 3.47
C ASP A 205 26.31 -14.67 3.34
N ASP A 206 25.47 -13.64 3.52
CA ASP A 206 25.89 -12.24 3.44
C ASP A 206 26.56 -11.79 4.73
N LYS A 207 27.86 -12.10 4.85
CA LYS A 207 28.67 -11.83 6.05
C LYS A 207 28.77 -10.35 6.41
N GLU A 208 28.89 -9.48 5.40
CA GLU A 208 28.95 -8.03 5.63
C GLU A 208 27.65 -7.51 6.25
N PHE A 209 26.52 -7.94 5.71
CA PHE A 209 25.23 -7.52 6.22
C PHE A 209 24.92 -8.12 7.60
N LEU A 210 25.39 -9.34 7.90
CA LEU A 210 25.30 -9.93 9.23
C LEU A 210 26.12 -9.15 10.25
N LEU A 211 27.36 -8.76 9.93
CA LEU A 211 28.19 -7.91 10.80
C LEU A 211 27.51 -6.55 11.06
N PHE A 212 26.93 -5.96 10.03
CA PHE A 212 26.12 -4.74 10.18
C PHE A 212 24.94 -4.95 11.14
N LEU A 213 24.15 -6.03 10.98
CA LEU A 213 23.02 -6.31 11.84
C LEU A 213 23.45 -6.60 13.29
N ASP A 214 24.61 -7.24 13.50
CA ASP A 214 25.17 -7.44 14.83
C ASP A 214 25.53 -6.10 15.51
N ALA A 215 26.14 -5.18 14.78
CA ALA A 215 26.44 -3.83 15.27
C ALA A 215 25.15 -3.04 15.57
N VAL A 216 24.12 -3.13 14.70
CA VAL A 216 22.80 -2.53 14.92
C VAL A 216 22.12 -3.11 16.14
N TYR A 217 22.21 -4.43 16.34
CA TYR A 217 21.65 -5.08 17.54
C TYR A 217 22.31 -4.53 18.81
N GLN A 218 23.63 -4.50 18.87
CA GLN A 218 24.37 -3.94 20.01
C GLN A 218 23.96 -2.48 20.31
N ARG A 219 23.83 -1.67 19.27
CA ARG A 219 23.45 -0.24 19.40
C ARG A 219 22.03 -0.05 19.91
N PHE A 220 21.08 -0.88 19.47
CA PHE A 220 19.65 -0.70 19.73
C PHE A 220 19.05 -1.82 20.60
N GLN A 221 19.86 -2.61 21.30
CA GLN A 221 19.42 -3.77 22.07
C GLN A 221 18.29 -3.45 23.04
N THR A 222 18.45 -2.40 23.84
CA THR A 222 17.44 -1.97 24.82
C THR A 222 16.09 -1.64 24.19
N TYR A 223 16.10 -1.19 22.94
CA TYR A 223 14.87 -0.87 22.20
C TYR A 223 14.26 -2.11 21.57
N LEU A 224 15.07 -2.98 20.97
CA LEU A 224 14.64 -4.21 20.33
C LEU A 224 14.06 -5.23 21.32
N GLU A 225 14.61 -5.31 22.53
CA GLU A 225 14.20 -6.27 23.57
C GLU A 225 13.13 -5.72 24.54
N ARG A 226 12.53 -4.56 24.23
CA ARG A 226 11.43 -4.03 25.05
C ARG A 226 10.27 -5.01 25.09
N PRO A 227 9.77 -5.38 26.30
CA PRO A 227 8.60 -6.23 26.42
C PRO A 227 7.38 -5.53 25.80
N ASP A 228 6.58 -6.30 25.09
CA ASP A 228 5.32 -5.83 24.50
C ASP A 228 4.34 -5.44 25.62
N GLN A 229 4.06 -4.15 25.76
CA GLN A 229 3.15 -3.64 26.78
C GLN A 229 1.67 -3.83 26.41
N SER A 230 1.37 -4.52 25.30
CA SER A 230 0.00 -4.70 24.81
C SER A 230 -0.87 -5.64 25.68
N HIS A 231 -0.29 -6.35 26.66
CA HIS A 231 -0.99 -7.29 27.56
C HIS A 231 -1.24 -6.79 28.99
N ARG A 232 -1.05 -5.49 29.28
CA ARG A 232 -1.45 -4.92 30.58
C ARG A 232 -2.70 -4.07 30.43
N LYS A 233 -3.85 -4.70 30.17
CA LYS A 233 -5.18 -4.20 30.55
C LYS A 233 -6.00 -5.42 30.96
N GLU A 234 -5.86 -5.80 32.21
CA GLU A 234 -6.94 -6.33 33.00
C GLU A 234 -7.64 -5.19 33.72
#